data_df43852e731d34371acdaf35c3c617a9
#
_entry.id   df43852e731d34371acdaf35c3c617a9
#
_cell.length_a   1.000
_cell.length_b   1.000
_cell.length_c   1.000
_cell.angle_alpha   90.00
_cell.angle_beta   90.00
_cell.angle_gamma   90.00
#
_symmetry.space_group_name_H-M   'P 1'
#
loop_
_entity.id
_entity.type
_entity.pdbx_description
1 polymer ?
#
loop_
_entity_poly.entity_id
_entity_poly.type
_entity_poly.pdbx_seq_one_letter_code
_entity_poly.pdbx_strand_id
1 'polypeptide(L)'
;DSAALVTLSPGVYTGQVGGGAAARSGIALVEIYDAGSGDGARLVNVSSRGPAAAGSGALISGFVLDGGAGARVLLRGVGPAMAQFGASNTVADPSISLYDSAGQLLGGNDNWVSSLPDLAAAALRAGAFALPAGSKDAAVLAALPAGVYTIQVGTDSVSSGTALLEIYEVP
;
A
#
# COMPACT_ATOMS: atom_id res chain seq x y z
N ASP A 1 5.86 -8.51 21.77
CA ASP A 1 4.87 -8.66 20.71
C ASP A 1 3.47 -8.40 21.27
N SER A 2 2.55 -7.87 20.46
CA SER A 2 1.18 -7.60 20.84
C SER A 2 0.22 -8.17 19.80
N ALA A 3 -0.92 -8.67 20.23
CA ALA A 3 -1.98 -9.16 19.36
C ALA A 3 -3.34 -8.73 19.93
N ALA A 4 -4.31 -8.45 19.05
CA ALA A 4 -5.69 -8.15 19.43
C ALA A 4 -6.65 -8.85 18.46
N LEU A 5 -7.73 -9.42 19.00
CA LEU A 5 -8.86 -9.89 18.23
C LEU A 5 -10.04 -8.95 18.51
N VAL A 6 -10.59 -8.37 17.45
CA VAL A 6 -11.65 -7.36 17.56
C VAL A 6 -12.76 -7.65 16.55
N THR A 7 -13.99 -7.34 16.93
CA THR A 7 -15.13 -7.35 16.00
C THR A 7 -15.44 -5.91 15.62
N LEU A 8 -15.41 -5.63 14.32
CA LEU A 8 -15.60 -4.28 13.79
C LEU A 8 -16.80 -4.25 12.85
N SER A 9 -17.57 -3.17 12.91
CA SER A 9 -18.60 -2.87 11.89
C SER A 9 -17.92 -2.40 10.60
N PRO A 10 -18.59 -2.43 9.43
CA PRO A 10 -18.05 -1.81 8.22
C PRO A 10 -17.61 -0.37 8.47
N GLY A 11 -16.37 -0.03 8.09
CA GLY A 11 -15.80 1.28 8.37
C GLY A 11 -14.30 1.38 8.04
N VAL A 12 -13.72 2.53 8.31
CA VAL A 12 -12.29 2.80 8.17
C VAL A 12 -11.65 2.80 9.56
N TYR A 13 -10.55 2.07 9.70
CA TYR A 13 -9.86 1.89 10.97
C TYR A 13 -8.37 2.15 10.82
N THR A 14 -7.73 2.59 11.90
CA THR A 14 -6.28 2.80 11.94
C THR A 14 -5.69 2.01 13.10
N GLY A 15 -4.73 1.15 12.80
CA GLY A 15 -3.86 0.51 13.77
C GLY A 15 -2.55 1.31 13.94
N GLN A 16 -2.14 1.55 15.17
CA GLN A 16 -0.87 2.22 15.46
C GLN A 16 0.04 1.30 16.25
N VAL A 17 1.29 1.18 15.79
CA VAL A 17 2.34 0.46 16.49
C VAL A 17 3.36 1.46 17.00
N GLY A 18 3.65 1.40 18.28
CA GLY A 18 4.59 2.30 18.95
C GLY A 18 5.54 1.56 19.86
N GLY A 19 6.69 2.17 20.17
CA GLY A 19 7.75 1.58 20.99
C GLY A 19 7.47 1.55 22.51
N GLY A 20 6.25 1.83 22.94
CA GLY A 20 5.89 1.91 24.34
C GLY A 20 6.53 3.09 25.09
N ALA A 21 6.49 3.07 26.42
CA ALA A 21 6.95 4.17 27.26
C ALA A 21 8.47 4.47 27.17
N ALA A 22 9.26 3.55 26.61
CA ALA A 22 10.71 3.69 26.51
C ALA A 22 11.19 4.37 25.22
N ALA A 23 10.29 4.91 24.39
CA ALA A 23 10.60 5.60 23.12
C ALA A 23 11.63 4.84 22.25
N ARG A 24 11.51 3.52 22.17
CA ARG A 24 12.42 2.68 21.38
C ARG A 24 12.03 2.77 19.90
N SER A 25 13.02 2.85 19.03
CA SER A 25 12.86 2.75 17.59
C SER A 25 13.36 1.41 17.07
N GLY A 26 12.82 0.94 15.95
CA GLY A 26 13.20 -0.32 15.33
C GLY A 26 12.27 -0.66 14.17
N ILE A 27 12.50 -1.80 13.57
CA ILE A 27 11.61 -2.36 12.55
C ILE A 27 10.47 -3.10 13.26
N ALA A 28 9.25 -2.87 12.82
CA ALA A 28 8.05 -3.57 13.28
C ALA A 28 7.32 -4.20 12.09
N LEU A 29 6.80 -5.41 12.29
CA LEU A 29 5.85 -6.04 11.39
C LEU A 29 4.44 -5.83 11.97
N VAL A 30 3.52 -5.37 11.13
CA VAL A 30 2.10 -5.27 11.45
C VAL A 30 1.34 -6.23 10.55
N GLU A 31 0.57 -7.11 11.16
CA GLU A 31 -0.22 -8.10 10.43
C GLU A 31 -1.69 -7.87 10.71
N ILE A 32 -2.51 -7.91 9.67
CA ILE A 32 -3.97 -7.75 9.76
C ILE A 32 -4.59 -8.95 9.05
N TYR A 33 -5.35 -9.72 9.79
CA TYR A 33 -6.06 -10.89 9.28
C TYR A 33 -7.57 -10.69 9.39
N ASP A 34 -8.29 -10.99 8.32
CA ASP A 34 -9.71 -11.22 8.40
C ASP A 34 -9.92 -12.62 8.99
N ALA A 35 -10.44 -12.68 10.22
CA ALA A 35 -10.73 -13.92 10.93
C ALA A 35 -12.21 -14.35 10.77
N GLY A 36 -12.96 -13.70 9.90
CA GLY A 36 -14.37 -14.03 9.62
C GLY A 36 -14.50 -15.34 8.84
N SER A 37 -15.62 -16.01 9.02
CA SER A 37 -15.90 -17.32 8.43
C SER A 37 -16.95 -17.28 7.32
N GLY A 38 -17.03 -16.24 6.48
CA GLY A 38 -18.01 -16.27 5.40
C GLY A 38 -18.50 -14.91 4.89
N ASP A 39 -19.74 -14.83 4.47
CA ASP A 39 -20.35 -13.75 3.67
C ASP A 39 -20.47 -12.37 4.35
N GLY A 40 -19.55 -12.04 5.23
CA GLY A 40 -19.51 -10.80 5.99
C GLY A 40 -18.68 -9.70 5.34
N ALA A 41 -18.30 -8.71 6.15
CA ALA A 41 -17.35 -7.67 5.78
C ALA A 41 -15.98 -8.29 5.49
N ARG A 42 -15.25 -7.71 4.55
CA ARG A 42 -13.88 -8.11 4.19
C ARG A 42 -12.96 -6.91 4.10
N LEU A 43 -11.66 -7.16 4.13
CA LEU A 43 -10.68 -6.12 3.87
C LEU A 43 -10.69 -5.76 2.38
N VAL A 44 -11.02 -4.51 2.06
CA VAL A 44 -11.05 -3.99 0.68
C VAL A 44 -9.91 -3.00 0.40
N ASN A 45 -9.28 -2.51 1.47
CA ASN A 45 -8.10 -1.66 1.42
C ASN A 45 -7.22 -1.90 2.63
N VAL A 46 -5.92 -1.94 2.39
CA VAL A 46 -4.89 -1.90 3.42
C VAL A 46 -3.87 -0.82 3.02
N SER A 47 -3.50 0.03 3.95
CA SER A 47 -2.48 1.04 3.73
C SER A 47 -1.49 1.12 4.89
N SER A 48 -0.25 1.43 4.56
CA SER A 48 0.87 1.59 5.49
C SER A 48 1.57 2.91 5.24
N ARG A 49 1.83 3.68 6.29
CA ARG A 49 2.62 4.90 6.20
C ARG A 49 3.88 4.77 7.02
N GLY A 50 5.02 4.97 6.41
CA GLY A 50 6.30 4.84 7.07
C GLY A 50 7.46 5.46 6.31
N PRO A 51 8.67 5.41 6.89
CA PRO A 51 9.89 5.80 6.20
C PRO A 51 10.09 4.96 4.93
N ALA A 52 10.54 5.59 3.86
CA ALA A 52 10.97 4.92 2.65
C ALA A 52 12.24 5.57 2.09
N ALA A 53 13.13 4.73 1.59
CA ALA A 53 14.39 5.11 0.97
C ALA A 53 14.77 4.10 -0.11
N ALA A 54 15.87 4.31 -0.79
CA ALA A 54 16.39 3.39 -1.78
C ALA A 54 16.88 2.06 -1.15
N GLY A 55 16.83 0.99 -1.91
CA GLY A 55 17.37 -0.32 -1.54
C GLY A 55 16.68 -0.91 -0.31
N SER A 56 17.46 -1.28 0.69
CA SER A 56 16.95 -1.91 1.94
C SER A 56 16.11 -0.98 2.82
N GLY A 57 16.00 0.30 2.46
CA GLY A 57 15.13 1.25 3.15
C GLY A 57 13.71 1.33 2.59
N ALA A 58 13.33 0.49 1.66
CA ALA A 58 11.99 0.47 1.09
C ALA A 58 10.93 0.18 2.16
N LEU A 59 9.76 0.81 2.04
CA LEU A 59 8.56 0.45 2.79
C LEU A 59 7.94 -0.78 2.14
N ILE A 60 7.80 -1.87 2.90
CA ILE A 60 7.37 -3.17 2.39
C ILE A 60 6.01 -3.52 2.97
N SER A 61 5.13 -4.04 2.14
CA SER A 61 3.86 -4.65 2.54
C SER A 61 3.63 -5.94 1.77
N GLY A 62 3.04 -6.94 2.44
CA GLY A 62 2.54 -8.15 1.80
C GLY A 62 1.02 -8.19 1.81
N PHE A 63 0.44 -8.94 0.90
CA PHE A 63 -0.98 -9.25 0.90
C PHE A 63 -1.24 -10.64 0.32
N VAL A 64 -2.35 -11.22 0.73
CA VAL A 64 -2.83 -12.50 0.22
C VAL A 64 -4.15 -12.27 -0.49
N LEU A 65 -4.26 -12.78 -1.71
CA LEU A 65 -5.53 -12.91 -2.41
C LEU A 65 -6.01 -14.34 -2.23
N ASP A 66 -7.15 -14.50 -1.58
CA ASP A 66 -7.83 -15.78 -1.42
C ASP A 66 -9.03 -15.84 -2.37
N GLY A 67 -9.46 -17.08 -2.72
CA GLY A 67 -10.56 -17.30 -3.65
C GLY A 67 -10.13 -17.57 -5.09
N GLY A 68 -10.84 -18.44 -5.79
CA GLY A 68 -10.42 -19.08 -7.03
C GLY A 68 -10.30 -18.17 -8.29
N ALA A 69 -10.88 -16.97 -8.30
CA ALA A 69 -10.96 -16.13 -9.49
C ALA A 69 -9.84 -15.08 -9.60
N GLY A 70 -9.05 -14.88 -8.53
CA GLY A 70 -8.13 -13.74 -8.44
C GLY A 70 -8.88 -12.42 -8.26
N ALA A 71 -8.14 -11.30 -8.29
CA ALA A 71 -8.70 -9.96 -8.13
C ALA A 71 -7.97 -8.93 -8.99
N ARG A 72 -8.65 -7.84 -9.31
CA ARG A 72 -7.98 -6.62 -9.76
C ARG A 72 -7.58 -5.81 -8.54
N VAL A 73 -6.32 -5.41 -8.48
CA VAL A 73 -5.78 -4.62 -7.37
C VAL A 73 -5.15 -3.34 -7.90
N LEU A 74 -5.40 -2.26 -7.21
CA LEU A 74 -4.70 -0.99 -7.39
C LEU A 74 -3.67 -0.87 -6.27
N LEU A 75 -2.42 -0.72 -6.65
CA LEU A 75 -1.27 -0.57 -5.77
C LEU A 75 -0.73 0.85 -5.94
N ARG A 76 -0.50 1.57 -4.85
CA ARG A 76 -0.01 2.94 -4.90
C ARG A 76 1.15 3.17 -3.94
N GLY A 77 2.19 3.83 -4.45
CA GLY A 77 3.30 4.37 -3.69
C GLY A 77 3.20 5.90 -3.70
N VAL A 78 2.72 6.48 -2.59
CA VAL A 78 2.39 7.90 -2.55
C VAL A 78 3.40 8.66 -1.72
N GLY A 79 3.91 9.72 -2.30
CA GLY A 79 4.83 10.67 -1.67
C GLY A 79 4.33 12.10 -1.83
N PRO A 80 4.49 12.72 -3.02
CA PRO A 80 4.14 14.13 -3.24
C PRO A 80 2.67 14.45 -2.97
N ALA A 81 1.76 13.57 -3.34
CA ALA A 81 0.32 13.78 -3.15
C ALA A 81 -0.11 13.86 -1.68
N MET A 82 0.69 13.34 -0.74
CA MET A 82 0.39 13.47 0.68
C MET A 82 0.45 14.92 1.19
N ALA A 83 1.09 15.83 0.45
CA ALA A 83 1.14 17.25 0.82
C ALA A 83 -0.25 17.90 0.88
N GLN A 84 -1.23 17.42 0.07
CA GLN A 84 -2.61 17.88 0.12
C GLN A 84 -3.31 17.61 1.47
N PHE A 85 -2.75 16.69 2.27
CA PHE A 85 -3.21 16.34 3.62
C PHE A 85 -2.29 16.91 4.72
N GLY A 86 -1.40 17.85 4.38
CA GLY A 86 -0.49 18.49 5.32
C GLY A 86 0.73 17.66 5.71
N ALA A 87 1.01 16.55 5.03
CA ALA A 87 2.22 15.78 5.29
C ALA A 87 3.46 16.53 4.77
N SER A 88 4.52 16.54 5.57
CA SER A 88 5.83 17.09 5.22
C SER A 88 6.87 15.98 5.22
N ASN A 89 8.04 16.25 4.64
CA ASN A 89 9.14 15.28 4.56
C ASN A 89 8.72 13.97 3.88
N THR A 90 7.96 14.06 2.79
CA THR A 90 7.55 12.92 1.99
C THR A 90 8.61 12.56 0.97
N VAL A 91 8.65 11.30 0.54
CA VAL A 91 9.47 10.89 -0.61
C VAL A 91 9.05 11.70 -1.83
N ALA A 92 10.01 12.34 -2.49
CA ALA A 92 9.73 13.24 -3.61
C ALA A 92 9.40 12.50 -4.93
N ASP A 93 9.90 11.28 -5.06
CA ASP A 93 9.81 10.45 -6.27
C ASP A 93 9.76 8.97 -5.86
N PRO A 94 8.59 8.47 -5.40
CA PRO A 94 8.45 7.09 -4.99
C PRO A 94 8.36 6.15 -6.20
N SER A 95 9.02 5.01 -6.11
CA SER A 95 8.84 3.89 -7.03
C SER A 95 8.10 2.74 -6.34
N ILE A 96 7.33 1.96 -7.10
CA ILE A 96 6.63 0.77 -6.61
C ILE A 96 7.04 -0.46 -7.41
N SER A 97 7.28 -1.57 -6.71
CA SER A 97 7.58 -2.87 -7.30
C SER A 97 6.69 -3.94 -6.68
N LEU A 98 6.14 -4.81 -7.53
CA LEU A 98 5.28 -5.94 -7.16
C LEU A 98 6.00 -7.25 -7.43
N TYR A 99 6.01 -8.14 -6.43
CA TYR A 99 6.65 -9.46 -6.48
C TYR A 99 5.65 -10.56 -6.12
N ASP A 100 5.88 -11.74 -6.66
CA ASP A 100 5.21 -12.97 -6.25
C ASP A 100 5.86 -13.62 -5.01
N SER A 101 5.30 -14.75 -4.57
CA SER A 101 5.80 -15.52 -3.43
C SER A 101 7.20 -16.13 -3.64
N ALA A 102 7.66 -16.25 -4.89
CA ALA A 102 9.01 -16.69 -5.23
C ALA A 102 10.02 -15.53 -5.29
N GLY A 103 9.58 -14.29 -5.05
CA GLY A 103 10.41 -13.09 -5.17
C GLY A 103 10.65 -12.65 -6.60
N GLN A 104 9.87 -13.16 -7.57
CA GLN A 104 9.95 -12.72 -8.96
C GLN A 104 9.23 -11.39 -9.13
N LEU A 105 9.87 -10.42 -9.77
CA LEU A 105 9.26 -9.13 -10.12
C LEU A 105 8.17 -9.35 -11.19
N LEU A 106 6.95 -8.97 -10.84
CA LEU A 106 5.78 -9.02 -11.74
C LEU A 106 5.53 -7.71 -12.47
N GLY A 107 5.95 -6.59 -11.90
CA GLY A 107 5.80 -5.27 -12.49
C GLY A 107 6.11 -4.16 -11.50
N GLY A 108 6.09 -2.94 -11.99
CA GLY A 108 6.36 -1.75 -11.18
C GLY A 108 6.08 -0.47 -11.94
N ASN A 109 6.21 0.66 -11.25
CA ASN A 109 6.02 1.99 -11.80
C ASN A 109 6.73 3.01 -10.89
N ASP A 110 7.24 4.09 -11.46
CA ASP A 110 7.87 5.20 -10.74
C ASP A 110 7.11 6.54 -10.89
N ASN A 111 6.24 6.62 -11.90
CA ASN A 111 5.42 7.80 -12.12
C ASN A 111 4.04 7.37 -12.62
N TRP A 112 3.00 7.69 -11.87
CA TRP A 112 1.65 7.41 -12.34
C TRP A 112 1.31 8.27 -13.55
N VAL A 113 0.54 7.72 -14.47
CA VAL A 113 0.16 8.40 -15.71
C VAL A 113 -1.34 8.68 -15.67
N SER A 114 -1.69 9.96 -15.48
CA SER A 114 -3.09 10.41 -15.43
C SER A 114 -3.85 10.19 -16.74
N SER A 115 -3.15 9.99 -17.85
CA SER A 115 -3.73 9.67 -19.15
C SER A 115 -4.09 8.20 -19.32
N LEU A 116 -3.82 7.33 -18.36
CA LEU A 116 -4.33 5.96 -18.34
C LEU A 116 -5.74 5.96 -17.73
N PRO A 117 -6.80 5.94 -18.56
CA PRO A 117 -8.18 6.09 -18.06
C PRO A 117 -8.59 4.97 -17.12
N ASP A 118 -8.08 3.77 -17.34
CA ASP A 118 -8.39 2.60 -16.49
C ASP A 118 -7.83 2.76 -15.08
N LEU A 119 -6.65 3.35 -14.91
CA LEU A 119 -6.03 3.55 -13.61
C LEU A 119 -6.79 4.61 -12.80
N ALA A 120 -7.11 5.74 -13.39
CA ALA A 120 -7.90 6.78 -12.76
C ALA A 120 -9.32 6.30 -12.39
N ALA A 121 -9.98 5.55 -13.31
CA ALA A 121 -11.28 4.96 -13.05
C ALA A 121 -11.24 3.88 -11.95
N ALA A 122 -10.20 3.08 -11.89
CA ALA A 122 -9.99 2.10 -10.83
C ALA A 122 -9.81 2.78 -9.47
N ALA A 123 -9.01 3.86 -9.40
CA ALA A 123 -8.82 4.63 -8.18
C ALA A 123 -10.15 5.20 -7.67
N LEU A 124 -10.97 5.77 -8.56
CA LEU A 124 -12.28 6.29 -8.19
C LEU A 124 -13.22 5.19 -7.66
N ARG A 125 -13.28 4.03 -8.33
CA ARG A 125 -14.12 2.89 -7.88
C ARG A 125 -13.68 2.33 -6.55
N ALA A 126 -12.37 2.28 -6.31
CA ALA A 126 -11.81 1.80 -5.05
C ALA A 126 -11.91 2.82 -3.89
N GLY A 127 -12.40 4.03 -4.16
CA GLY A 127 -12.48 5.09 -3.15
C GLY A 127 -11.13 5.71 -2.79
N ALA A 128 -10.11 5.50 -3.62
CA ALA A 128 -8.79 6.08 -3.42
C ALA A 128 -8.81 7.59 -3.77
N PHE A 129 -8.14 8.42 -2.97
CA PHE A 129 -8.04 9.84 -3.28
C PHE A 129 -7.30 10.08 -4.61
N ALA A 130 -7.63 11.19 -5.28
CA ALA A 130 -7.00 11.51 -6.56
C ALA A 130 -5.52 11.87 -6.38
N LEU A 131 -4.67 11.31 -7.23
CA LEU A 131 -3.29 11.77 -7.37
C LEU A 131 -3.29 12.99 -8.31
N PRO A 132 -2.54 14.06 -7.97
CA PRO A 132 -2.43 15.23 -8.85
C PRO A 132 -1.86 14.85 -10.22
N ALA A 133 -2.41 15.43 -11.27
CA ALA A 133 -1.91 15.19 -12.62
C ALA A 133 -0.44 15.61 -12.73
N GLY A 134 0.39 14.72 -13.27
CA GLY A 134 1.84 14.94 -13.39
C GLY A 134 2.63 14.88 -12.09
N SER A 135 2.00 14.46 -10.97
CA SER A 135 2.77 14.15 -9.76
C SER A 135 3.63 12.90 -9.98
N LYS A 136 4.71 12.81 -9.21
CA LYS A 136 5.65 11.71 -9.27
C LYS A 136 5.26 10.52 -8.37
N ASP A 137 4.01 10.49 -7.90
CA ASP A 137 3.51 9.33 -7.18
C ASP A 137 3.46 8.10 -8.09
N ALA A 138 3.65 6.92 -7.55
CA ALA A 138 3.62 5.68 -8.31
C ALA A 138 2.27 4.95 -8.18
N ALA A 139 1.80 4.31 -9.25
CA ALA A 139 0.60 3.50 -9.22
C ALA A 139 0.62 2.37 -10.25
N VAL A 140 0.16 1.19 -9.85
CA VAL A 140 0.03 -0.01 -10.69
C VAL A 140 -1.37 -0.56 -10.55
N LEU A 141 -2.02 -0.87 -11.66
CA LEU A 141 -3.27 -1.63 -11.72
C LEU A 141 -2.94 -3.03 -12.27
N ALA A 142 -3.16 -4.05 -11.47
CA ALA A 142 -2.85 -5.43 -11.81
C ALA A 142 -4.07 -6.35 -11.66
N ALA A 143 -4.20 -7.34 -12.54
CA ALA A 143 -5.08 -8.47 -12.37
C ALA A 143 -4.23 -9.66 -11.90
N LEU A 144 -4.45 -10.14 -10.70
CA LEU A 144 -3.62 -11.15 -10.05
C LEU A 144 -4.46 -12.38 -9.71
N PRO A 145 -3.96 -13.59 -9.94
CA PRO A 145 -4.59 -14.81 -9.41
C PRO A 145 -4.55 -14.84 -7.88
N ALA A 146 -5.24 -15.81 -7.29
CA ALA A 146 -5.07 -16.10 -5.88
C ALA A 146 -3.61 -16.43 -5.57
N GLY A 147 -3.08 -15.90 -4.48
CA GLY A 147 -1.67 -16.05 -4.14
C GLY A 147 -1.17 -15.07 -3.09
N VAL A 148 0.12 -15.17 -2.80
CA VAL A 148 0.84 -14.29 -1.87
C VAL A 148 1.71 -13.33 -2.66
N TYR A 149 1.64 -12.07 -2.32
CA TYR A 149 2.33 -10.99 -3.03
C TYR A 149 3.06 -10.05 -2.06
N THR A 150 4.14 -9.46 -2.55
CA THR A 150 4.89 -8.44 -1.83
C THR A 150 5.00 -7.18 -2.68
N ILE A 151 4.78 -6.03 -2.05
CA ILE A 151 4.97 -4.72 -2.64
C ILE A 151 6.11 -4.01 -1.91
N GLN A 152 6.94 -3.34 -2.65
CA GLN A 152 7.97 -2.46 -2.12
C GLN A 152 7.76 -1.05 -2.67
N VAL A 153 7.74 -0.07 -1.78
CA VAL A 153 7.78 1.36 -2.13
C VAL A 153 9.10 1.94 -1.69
N GLY A 154 9.90 2.33 -2.66
CA GLY A 154 11.21 2.92 -2.47
C GLY A 154 11.33 4.25 -3.21
N THR A 155 12.55 4.62 -3.53
CA THR A 155 12.89 5.76 -4.39
C THR A 155 14.18 5.46 -5.11
N ASP A 156 14.32 5.94 -6.34
CA ASP A 156 15.56 5.84 -7.12
C ASP A 156 16.53 6.95 -6.77
N SER A 157 16.09 7.94 -5.99
CA SER A 157 16.93 9.04 -5.56
C SER A 157 17.65 8.73 -4.23
N VAL A 158 18.72 9.47 -3.94
CA VAL A 158 19.39 9.42 -2.63
C VAL A 158 18.54 10.02 -1.49
N SER A 159 17.37 10.56 -1.81
CA SER A 159 16.44 11.12 -0.84
C SER A 159 15.67 10.03 -0.12
N SER A 160 15.42 10.24 1.16
CA SER A 160 14.52 9.45 1.98
C SER A 160 13.39 10.34 2.48
N GLY A 161 12.29 9.74 2.88
CA GLY A 161 11.15 10.49 3.44
C GLY A 161 10.06 9.54 3.88
N THR A 162 8.90 10.10 4.16
CA THR A 162 7.70 9.31 4.44
C THR A 162 6.99 8.96 3.15
N ALA A 163 6.62 7.70 2.97
CA ALA A 163 5.76 7.24 1.90
C ALA A 163 4.46 6.64 2.49
N LEU A 164 3.41 6.65 1.67
CA LEU A 164 2.19 5.90 1.92
C LEU A 164 2.09 4.81 0.86
N LEU A 165 2.04 3.56 1.30
CA LEU A 165 1.80 2.38 0.47
C LEU A 165 0.33 2.00 0.63
N GLU A 166 -0.37 1.81 -0.47
CA GLU A 166 -1.79 1.49 -0.47
C GLU A 166 -2.08 0.32 -1.41
N ILE A 167 -2.94 -0.57 -0.95
CA ILE A 167 -3.44 -1.74 -1.66
C ILE A 167 -4.96 -1.65 -1.63
N TYR A 168 -5.58 -1.61 -2.80
CA TYR A 168 -7.04 -1.61 -2.94
C TYR A 168 -7.49 -2.79 -3.78
N GLU A 169 -8.53 -3.47 -3.34
CA GLU A 169 -9.31 -4.29 -4.25
C GLU A 169 -10.16 -3.38 -5.14
N VAL A 170 -10.16 -3.64 -6.44
CA VAL A 170 -10.94 -2.87 -7.42
C VAL A 170 -12.13 -3.70 -7.87
N PRO A 171 -13.35 -3.26 -7.53
CA PRO A 171 -14.58 -3.95 -7.91
C PRO A 171 -14.87 -3.89 -9.41
#